data_414ea86c941d95c542da329d58d58caa
#
_entry.id   414ea86c941d95c542da329d58d58caa
#
_cell.length_a   1.000
_cell.length_b   1.000
_cell.length_c   1.000
_cell.angle_alpha   90.00
_cell.angle_beta   90.00
_cell.angle_gamma   90.00
#
_symmetry.space_group_name_H-M   'P 1'
#
loop_
_entity.id
_entity.type
_entity.pdbx_description
1 polymer ?
#
loop_
_entity_poly.entity_id
_entity_poly.type
_entity_poly.pdbx_seq_one_letter_code
_entity_poly.pdbx_strand_id
1 'polypeptide(L)'
;MAISTRREFIFLAAAVSAGCAGRGTTIPATNGPAPVVRAPAVGQSWRYAKHDYFTGKVVDTQIDRVSKIGKSVEIESRSEMAENKPITFPSWGDSWWQEYMGNETAVAPAPTEVQKPWGMIVIDPHWTELQAFERAIPLWPSQLRPGWSITVGTYYKNPNSEETMPSQLTMRAKRWESIAVPAGRFTALRYYNVIDFRFRNASERTAAIRQEDIWFAPEIGRWVKRESRGIFREDVGYDVKESSYRWELLSWT
;
A
#
# COMPACT_ATOMS: atom_id res chain seq x y z
N MET A 1 6.02 -64.17 36.68
CA MET A 1 5.58 -62.89 37.14
C MET A 1 6.28 -61.81 36.25
N ALA A 2 5.62 -61.34 35.24
CA ALA A 2 6.19 -60.35 34.29
C ALA A 2 5.31 -59.16 34.31
N ILE A 3 5.86 -57.98 34.69
CA ILE A 3 5.19 -56.69 34.73
C ILE A 3 5.55 -55.97 33.45
N SER A 4 4.54 -55.85 32.58
CA SER A 4 4.64 -55.05 31.34
C SER A 4 4.31 -53.61 31.65
N THR A 5 5.27 -52.71 31.47
CA THR A 5 5.08 -51.24 31.50
C THR A 5 4.82 -50.74 30.10
N ARG A 6 3.57 -50.40 29.81
CA ARG A 6 3.20 -49.62 28.61
C ARG A 6 3.66 -48.19 28.76
N ARG A 7 4.58 -47.77 27.90
CA ARG A 7 4.90 -46.35 27.68
C ARG A 7 3.90 -45.78 26.66
N GLU A 8 3.01 -44.91 27.11
CA GLU A 8 2.15 -44.13 26.22
C GLU A 8 2.96 -43.00 25.62
N PHE A 9 3.16 -43.06 24.31
CA PHE A 9 3.70 -41.95 23.53
C PHE A 9 2.56 -41.00 23.21
N ILE A 10 2.53 -39.84 23.86
CA ILE A 10 1.66 -38.72 23.49
C ILE A 10 2.31 -38.05 22.30
N PHE A 11 1.75 -38.25 21.10
CA PHE A 11 2.08 -37.47 19.92
C PHE A 11 1.39 -36.11 20.03
N LEU A 12 2.17 -35.06 20.36
CA LEU A 12 1.73 -33.69 20.24
C LEU A 12 1.74 -33.33 18.75
N ALA A 13 0.60 -33.41 18.09
CA ALA A 13 0.42 -32.96 16.73
C ALA A 13 0.38 -31.42 16.76
N ALA A 14 1.52 -30.76 16.47
CA ALA A 14 1.56 -29.34 16.17
C ALA A 14 0.82 -29.11 14.85
N ALA A 15 -0.42 -28.66 14.92
CA ALA A 15 -1.16 -28.19 13.76
C ALA A 15 -0.50 -26.91 13.26
N VAL A 16 0.36 -27.05 12.25
CA VAL A 16 0.80 -25.93 11.44
C VAL A 16 -0.43 -25.48 10.65
N SER A 17 -1.12 -24.47 11.14
CA SER A 17 -2.15 -23.78 10.38
C SER A 17 -1.46 -23.04 9.22
N ALA A 18 -1.39 -23.71 8.06
CA ALA A 18 -1.11 -23.07 6.80
C ALA A 18 -2.16 -21.98 6.62
N GLY A 19 -1.74 -20.71 6.79
CA GLY A 19 -2.58 -19.55 6.64
C GLY A 19 -3.07 -19.45 5.20
N CYS A 20 -4.23 -20.04 4.91
CA CYS A 20 -4.98 -19.70 3.72
C CYS A 20 -5.24 -18.20 3.79
N ALA A 21 -4.72 -17.43 2.84
CA ALA A 21 -5.07 -16.03 2.63
C ALA A 21 -6.60 -15.94 2.54
N GLY A 22 -7.24 -15.62 3.68
CA GLY A 22 -8.66 -15.78 3.86
C GLY A 22 -9.42 -14.82 2.95
N ARG A 23 -10.34 -15.37 2.17
CA ARG A 23 -11.42 -14.57 1.59
C ARG A 23 -12.19 -13.99 2.78
N GLY A 24 -12.29 -12.64 2.83
CA GLY A 24 -13.07 -11.98 3.87
C GLY A 24 -14.53 -12.45 3.86
N THR A 25 -15.08 -12.69 5.02
CA THR A 25 -16.50 -13.02 5.16
C THR A 25 -17.31 -11.73 5.09
N THR A 26 -18.29 -11.67 4.19
CA THR A 26 -19.19 -10.51 4.07
C THR A 26 -19.98 -10.32 5.37
N ILE A 27 -19.95 -9.11 5.90
CA ILE A 27 -20.76 -8.70 7.04
C ILE A 27 -21.99 -7.96 6.48
N PRO A 28 -23.22 -8.31 6.89
CA PRO A 28 -24.40 -7.55 6.54
C PRO A 28 -24.24 -6.07 6.91
N ALA A 29 -24.76 -5.16 6.08
CA ALA A 29 -24.78 -3.75 6.42
C ALA A 29 -25.56 -3.57 7.73
N THR A 30 -24.92 -3.02 8.74
CA THR A 30 -25.59 -2.66 9.99
C THR A 30 -26.26 -1.31 9.81
N ASN A 31 -27.52 -1.17 10.30
CA ASN A 31 -28.23 0.11 10.32
C ASN A 31 -27.71 1.07 11.41
N GLY A 32 -26.53 0.80 11.95
CA GLY A 32 -25.88 1.63 12.95
C GLY A 32 -25.19 2.89 12.37
N PRO A 33 -24.75 3.82 13.22
CA PRO A 33 -23.99 4.97 12.78
C PRO A 33 -22.72 4.53 12.08
N ALA A 34 -22.28 5.31 11.06
CA ALA A 34 -21.03 5.04 10.35
C ALA A 34 -19.86 5.01 11.34
N PRO A 35 -18.96 4.04 11.25
CA PRO A 35 -17.80 3.97 12.13
C PRO A 35 -16.92 5.22 11.96
N VAL A 36 -16.42 5.71 13.09
CA VAL A 36 -15.49 6.85 13.09
C VAL A 36 -14.10 6.35 12.74
N VAL A 37 -13.44 7.05 11.82
CA VAL A 37 -12.04 6.77 11.48
C VAL A 37 -11.15 7.23 12.62
N ARG A 38 -10.28 6.35 13.10
CA ARG A 38 -9.27 6.68 14.11
C ARG A 38 -8.43 7.87 13.63
N ALA A 39 -8.31 8.87 14.47
CA ALA A 39 -7.41 10.00 14.23
C ALA A 39 -5.95 9.54 14.30
N PRO A 40 -5.04 10.12 13.49
CA PRO A 40 -3.63 9.78 13.53
C PRO A 40 -2.99 10.29 14.83
N ALA A 41 -1.96 9.59 15.28
CA ALA A 41 -1.10 10.03 16.39
C ALA A 41 0.37 9.95 15.97
N VAL A 42 1.18 10.93 16.38
CA VAL A 42 2.62 10.91 16.10
C VAL A 42 3.25 9.66 16.69
N GLY A 43 4.07 8.96 15.91
CA GLY A 43 4.65 7.68 16.27
C GLY A 43 3.80 6.46 15.95
N GLN A 44 2.51 6.64 15.66
CA GLN A 44 1.65 5.55 15.17
C GLN A 44 2.27 4.93 13.93
N SER A 45 2.27 3.59 13.86
CA SER A 45 2.91 2.88 12.76
C SER A 45 2.11 1.67 12.29
N TRP A 46 2.29 1.33 11.03
CA TRP A 46 1.72 0.15 10.39
C TRP A 46 2.82 -0.56 9.62
N ARG A 47 2.96 -1.85 9.86
CA ARG A 47 3.97 -2.70 9.22
C ARG A 47 3.26 -3.71 8.33
N TYR A 48 3.67 -3.79 7.07
CA TYR A 48 3.05 -4.62 6.05
C TYR A 48 4.04 -5.58 5.42
N ALA A 49 3.63 -6.84 5.19
CA ALA A 49 4.30 -7.71 4.24
C ALA A 49 3.81 -7.39 2.83
N LYS A 50 4.73 -7.10 1.92
CA LYS A 50 4.47 -6.95 0.49
C LYS A 50 4.77 -8.27 -0.21
N HIS A 51 3.76 -8.87 -0.81
CA HIS A 51 3.87 -10.12 -1.54
C HIS A 51 3.81 -9.86 -3.04
N ASP A 52 4.59 -10.59 -3.80
CA ASP A 52 4.32 -10.78 -5.22
C ASP A 52 2.99 -11.53 -5.39
N TYR A 53 2.08 -10.99 -6.19
CA TYR A 53 0.71 -11.49 -6.29
C TYR A 53 0.63 -12.89 -6.90
N PHE A 54 1.52 -13.22 -7.82
CA PHE A 54 1.50 -14.50 -8.54
C PHE A 54 2.19 -15.62 -7.78
N THR A 55 3.34 -15.32 -7.18
CA THR A 55 4.14 -16.34 -6.47
C THR A 55 3.78 -16.45 -5.00
N GLY A 56 3.10 -15.43 -4.44
CA GLY A 56 2.80 -15.33 -3.00
C GLY A 56 4.03 -15.09 -2.11
N LYS A 57 5.23 -14.97 -2.68
CA LYS A 57 6.45 -14.73 -1.91
C LYS A 57 6.47 -13.31 -1.36
N VAL A 58 6.93 -13.16 -0.13
CA VAL A 58 7.23 -11.83 0.44
C VAL A 58 8.44 -11.26 -0.31
N VAL A 59 8.25 -10.10 -0.90
CA VAL A 59 9.28 -9.37 -1.66
C VAL A 59 9.80 -8.15 -0.92
N ASP A 60 9.04 -7.69 0.09
CA ASP A 60 9.43 -6.56 0.93
C ASP A 60 8.62 -6.51 2.23
N THR A 61 9.10 -5.76 3.20
CA THR A 61 8.35 -5.35 4.39
C THR A 61 8.36 -3.82 4.45
N GLN A 62 7.18 -3.23 4.32
CA GLN A 62 6.96 -1.80 4.36
C GLN A 62 6.55 -1.37 5.77
N ILE A 63 7.13 -0.28 6.27
CA ILE A 63 6.75 0.36 7.52
C ILE A 63 6.30 1.79 7.21
N ASP A 64 5.05 2.09 7.51
CA ASP A 64 4.50 3.44 7.46
C ASP A 64 4.43 3.98 8.89
N ARG A 65 4.94 5.19 9.14
CA ARG A 65 4.95 5.81 10.46
C ARG A 65 4.53 7.26 10.39
N VAL A 66 3.59 7.67 11.22
CA VAL A 66 3.23 9.09 11.38
C VAL A 66 4.41 9.82 12.02
N SER A 67 5.08 10.66 11.25
CA SER A 67 6.24 11.44 11.70
C SER A 67 5.82 12.82 12.23
N LYS A 68 4.73 13.40 11.67
CA LYS A 68 4.30 14.74 12.04
C LYS A 68 2.79 14.94 11.87
N ILE A 69 2.21 15.72 12.77
CA ILE A 69 0.81 16.18 12.71
C ILE A 69 0.81 17.70 12.94
N GLY A 70 0.10 18.42 12.07
CA GLY A 70 -0.03 19.86 12.11
C GLY A 70 -1.08 20.33 11.11
N LYS A 71 -0.69 21.23 10.20
CA LYS A 71 -1.54 21.62 9.06
C LYS A 71 -1.75 20.48 8.06
N SER A 72 -0.90 19.47 8.12
CA SER A 72 -0.93 18.21 7.39
C SER A 72 -0.53 17.07 8.31
N VAL A 73 -0.83 15.84 7.89
CA VAL A 73 -0.30 14.60 8.48
C VAL A 73 0.79 14.10 7.54
N GLU A 74 1.98 13.88 8.08
CA GLU A 74 3.13 13.35 7.34
C GLU A 74 3.41 11.92 7.79
N ILE A 75 3.51 10.99 6.82
CA ILE A 75 3.73 9.57 7.07
C ILE A 75 4.97 9.16 6.28
N GLU A 76 6.02 8.82 7.00
CA GLU A 76 7.23 8.25 6.40
C GLU A 76 7.00 6.78 6.07
N SER A 77 7.38 6.38 4.86
CA SER A 77 7.32 4.99 4.40
C SER A 77 8.74 4.46 4.21
N ARG A 78 9.06 3.32 4.82
CA ARG A 78 10.36 2.67 4.74
C ARG A 78 10.21 1.23 4.31
N SER A 79 11.18 0.73 3.53
CA SER A 79 11.32 -0.67 3.17
C SER A 79 12.42 -1.30 4.01
N GLU A 80 12.13 -2.36 4.76
CA GLU A 80 13.15 -3.09 5.52
C GLU A 80 14.18 -3.78 4.61
N MET A 81 13.78 -4.16 3.39
CA MET A 81 14.71 -4.80 2.45
C MET A 81 15.63 -3.80 1.76
N ALA A 82 15.21 -2.55 1.60
CA ALA A 82 16.03 -1.49 1.03
C ALA A 82 17.16 -1.07 1.99
N GLU A 83 16.90 -1.09 3.30
CA GLU A 83 17.91 -0.76 4.32
C GLU A 83 19.08 -1.77 4.34
N ASN A 84 18.84 -3.00 3.86
CA ASN A 84 19.83 -4.08 3.86
C ASN A 84 20.51 -4.32 2.50
N LYS A 85 20.11 -3.61 1.46
CA LYS A 85 20.78 -3.67 0.17
C LYS A 85 21.66 -2.44 0.02
N PRO A 86 22.98 -2.59 -0.19
CA PRO A 86 23.77 -1.50 -0.73
C PRO A 86 23.08 -1.09 -2.05
N ILE A 87 22.89 0.20 -2.25
CA ILE A 87 22.35 0.72 -3.51
C ILE A 87 23.37 0.35 -4.60
N THR A 88 23.18 -0.80 -5.21
CA THR A 88 23.93 -1.17 -6.40
C THR A 88 23.20 -0.52 -7.56
N PHE A 89 23.68 0.62 -7.98
CA PHE A 89 23.28 1.21 -9.24
C PHE A 89 23.61 0.21 -10.36
N PRO A 90 22.72 0.01 -11.35
CA PRO A 90 23.06 -0.78 -12.54
C PRO A 90 24.32 -0.20 -13.17
N SER A 91 25.24 -1.04 -13.54
CA SER A 91 26.56 -0.69 -14.09
C SER A 91 26.53 -0.14 -15.53
N TRP A 92 25.56 0.72 -15.83
CA TRP A 92 25.42 1.35 -17.13
C TRP A 92 25.99 2.77 -17.07
N GLY A 93 27.32 2.89 -17.30
CA GLY A 93 27.96 4.15 -17.66
C GLY A 93 28.13 5.20 -16.53
N ASP A 94 28.59 4.82 -15.39
CA ASP A 94 28.30 5.41 -14.08
C ASP A 94 29.24 6.50 -13.61
N SER A 95 30.15 6.99 -14.44
CA SER A 95 31.11 8.02 -14.02
C SER A 95 30.47 9.38 -13.73
N TRP A 96 29.41 9.77 -14.43
CA TRP A 96 28.77 11.07 -14.26
C TRP A 96 27.85 11.16 -13.03
N TRP A 97 27.24 10.03 -12.58
CA TRP A 97 26.45 10.00 -11.35
C TRP A 97 27.30 10.13 -10.11
N GLN A 98 28.49 9.50 -10.09
CA GLN A 98 29.43 9.61 -8.97
C GLN A 98 30.00 11.03 -8.84
N GLU A 99 30.18 11.73 -9.96
CA GLU A 99 30.68 13.10 -9.99
C GLU A 99 29.61 14.11 -9.53
N TYR A 100 28.32 13.81 -9.77
CA TYR A 100 27.20 14.71 -9.41
C TYR A 100 26.70 14.53 -7.96
N MET A 101 26.74 13.30 -7.41
CA MET A 101 26.19 12.98 -6.09
C MET A 101 27.20 13.04 -4.96
N GLY A 102 28.50 13.24 -5.27
CA GLY A 102 29.56 13.24 -4.25
C GLY A 102 29.66 11.90 -3.50
N ASN A 103 30.75 11.68 -2.80
CA ASN A 103 30.98 10.49 -1.96
C ASN A 103 30.19 10.50 -0.63
N GLU A 104 29.15 11.30 -0.51
CA GLU A 104 28.31 11.28 0.68
C GLU A 104 27.28 10.15 0.53
N THR A 105 27.40 9.16 1.40
CA THR A 105 26.34 8.19 1.72
C THR A 105 25.19 8.92 2.43
N ALA A 106 24.63 9.92 1.79
CA ALA A 106 23.41 10.55 2.26
C ALA A 106 22.29 9.51 2.13
N VAL A 107 21.83 8.99 3.26
CA VAL A 107 20.60 8.19 3.32
C VAL A 107 19.51 9.08 2.75
N ALA A 108 18.99 8.73 1.56
CA ALA A 108 17.89 9.47 0.96
C ALA A 108 16.76 9.56 1.99
N PRO A 109 16.16 10.74 2.17
CA PRO A 109 15.05 10.89 3.10
C PRO A 109 13.95 9.88 2.76
N ALA A 110 13.37 9.27 3.80
CA ALA A 110 12.29 8.30 3.60
C ALA A 110 11.15 8.95 2.78
N PRO A 111 10.62 8.24 1.77
CA PRO A 111 9.48 8.74 1.02
C PRO A 111 8.34 9.11 1.96
N THR A 112 7.81 10.32 1.84
CA THR A 112 6.82 10.86 2.78
C THR A 112 5.48 11.04 2.09
N GLU A 113 4.46 10.32 2.56
CA GLU A 113 3.06 10.55 2.24
C GLU A 113 2.57 11.78 3.00
N VAL A 114 1.92 12.72 2.31
CA VAL A 114 1.35 13.91 2.95
C VAL A 114 -0.15 13.94 2.73
N GLN A 115 -0.91 14.04 3.83
CA GLN A 115 -2.36 14.13 3.82
C GLN A 115 -2.83 15.50 4.34
N LYS A 116 -3.84 16.08 3.69
CA LYS A 116 -4.43 17.37 4.08
C LYS A 116 -5.85 17.52 3.50
N PRO A 117 -6.91 17.38 4.34
CA PRO A 117 -6.92 16.86 5.72
C PRO A 117 -6.64 15.34 5.79
N TRP A 118 -6.74 14.75 6.99
CA TRP A 118 -6.65 13.31 7.19
C TRP A 118 -7.62 12.55 6.28
N GLY A 119 -7.10 11.58 5.52
CA GLY A 119 -7.87 10.85 4.51
C GLY A 119 -7.83 11.46 3.10
N MET A 120 -7.17 12.61 2.92
CA MET A 120 -7.01 13.26 1.62
C MET A 120 -5.52 13.43 1.32
N ILE A 121 -5.02 12.72 0.33
CA ILE A 121 -3.60 12.72 -0.02
C ILE A 121 -3.29 13.89 -0.96
N VAL A 122 -2.18 14.58 -0.68
CA VAL A 122 -1.62 15.64 -1.53
C VAL A 122 -0.24 15.25 -2.07
N ILE A 123 0.49 14.36 -1.37
CA ILE A 123 1.76 13.78 -1.86
C ILE A 123 1.71 12.28 -1.64
N ASP A 124 1.87 11.50 -2.72
CA ASP A 124 1.88 10.04 -2.69
C ASP A 124 3.25 9.50 -3.16
N PRO A 125 4.03 8.88 -2.26
CA PRO A 125 5.30 8.27 -2.59
C PRO A 125 5.20 6.79 -3.03
N HIS A 126 4.00 6.19 -3.00
CA HIS A 126 3.81 4.75 -3.22
C HIS A 126 3.82 4.34 -4.70
N TRP A 127 4.04 5.30 -5.59
CA TRP A 127 4.21 5.08 -7.01
C TRP A 127 5.70 4.90 -7.35
N THR A 128 5.99 4.48 -8.57
CA THR A 128 7.35 4.43 -9.08
C THR A 128 8.06 5.78 -8.93
N GLU A 129 7.27 6.86 -9.00
CA GLU A 129 7.71 8.23 -8.78
C GLU A 129 6.77 8.93 -7.80
N LEU A 130 7.32 9.84 -7.01
CA LEU A 130 6.54 10.66 -6.10
C LEU A 130 5.57 11.54 -6.89
N GLN A 131 4.28 11.53 -6.49
CA GLN A 131 3.23 12.33 -7.11
C GLN A 131 2.76 13.42 -6.14
N ALA A 132 2.95 14.68 -6.52
CA ALA A 132 2.40 15.84 -5.81
C ALA A 132 1.13 16.31 -6.53
N PHE A 133 -0.03 16.10 -5.91
CA PHE A 133 -1.33 16.42 -6.50
C PHE A 133 -1.69 17.90 -6.33
N GLU A 134 -2.17 18.54 -7.39
CA GLU A 134 -2.69 19.94 -7.32
C GLU A 134 -3.97 20.01 -6.47
N ARG A 135 -4.79 18.98 -6.56
CA ARG A 135 -6.00 18.80 -5.75
C ARG A 135 -5.90 17.49 -4.99
N ALA A 136 -6.06 17.56 -3.68
CA ALA A 136 -6.07 16.36 -2.85
C ALA A 136 -7.10 15.33 -3.32
N ILE A 137 -6.72 14.06 -3.32
CA ILE A 137 -7.57 12.93 -3.67
C ILE A 137 -7.87 12.08 -2.43
N PRO A 138 -9.06 11.45 -2.32
CA PRO A 138 -9.41 10.63 -1.17
C PRO A 138 -8.59 9.35 -1.13
N LEU A 139 -8.12 8.97 0.07
CA LEU A 139 -7.48 7.67 0.33
C LEU A 139 -8.49 6.59 0.69
N TRP A 140 -9.67 6.97 1.18
CA TRP A 140 -10.79 6.10 1.48
C TRP A 140 -12.12 6.82 1.25
N PRO A 141 -13.25 6.07 1.13
CA PRO A 141 -14.57 6.66 0.96
C PRO A 141 -14.91 7.68 2.06
N SER A 142 -15.29 8.90 1.69
CA SER A 142 -15.70 9.93 2.66
C SER A 142 -16.96 9.53 3.46
N GLN A 143 -17.78 8.64 2.87
CA GLN A 143 -18.87 7.97 3.55
C GLN A 143 -18.55 6.47 3.58
N LEU A 144 -18.29 5.95 4.78
CA LEU A 144 -17.94 4.54 4.99
C LEU A 144 -19.18 3.64 4.88
N ARG A 145 -19.78 3.60 3.71
CA ARG A 145 -20.96 2.76 3.41
C ARG A 145 -20.84 2.07 2.06
N PRO A 146 -21.32 0.83 1.93
CA PRO A 146 -21.45 0.16 0.63
C PRO A 146 -22.25 0.99 -0.36
N GLY A 147 -21.87 0.92 -1.65
CA GLY A 147 -22.52 1.64 -2.73
C GLY A 147 -22.05 3.10 -2.91
N TRP A 148 -21.31 3.68 -1.96
CA TRP A 148 -20.72 5.00 -2.17
C TRP A 148 -19.68 4.96 -3.30
N SER A 149 -19.66 5.99 -4.14
CA SER A 149 -18.67 6.13 -5.21
C SER A 149 -18.38 7.58 -5.51
N ILE A 150 -17.19 7.82 -6.03
CA ILE A 150 -16.74 9.13 -6.52
C ILE A 150 -15.78 8.96 -7.68
N THR A 151 -15.78 9.95 -8.58
CA THR A 151 -14.72 10.14 -9.58
C THR A 151 -14.12 11.52 -9.38
N VAL A 152 -12.80 11.58 -9.21
CA VAL A 152 -12.04 12.82 -8.99
C VAL A 152 -10.98 12.94 -10.07
N GLY A 153 -11.02 14.02 -10.84
CA GLY A 153 -9.94 14.42 -11.74
C GLY A 153 -9.02 15.40 -11.03
N THR A 154 -7.72 15.24 -11.23
CA THR A 154 -6.67 16.14 -10.73
C THR A 154 -5.49 16.15 -11.68
N TYR A 155 -4.52 16.98 -11.37
CA TYR A 155 -3.20 16.94 -11.99
C TYR A 155 -2.16 16.65 -10.91
N TYR A 156 -1.07 16.02 -11.30
CA TYR A 156 0.06 15.83 -10.42
C TYR A 156 1.37 16.26 -11.09
N LYS A 157 2.33 16.58 -10.24
CA LYS A 157 3.73 16.82 -10.63
C LYS A 157 4.61 15.78 -9.98
N ASN A 158 5.59 15.33 -10.73
CA ASN A 158 6.77 14.71 -10.13
C ASN A 158 7.71 15.84 -9.70
N PRO A 159 8.27 15.82 -8.48
CA PRO A 159 9.22 16.86 -8.02
C PRO A 159 10.42 17.07 -8.95
N ASN A 160 10.80 16.04 -9.70
CA ASN A 160 11.92 16.09 -10.66
C ASN A 160 11.49 16.52 -12.07
N SER A 161 10.24 16.91 -12.27
CA SER A 161 9.69 17.35 -13.56
C SER A 161 8.89 18.63 -13.39
N GLU A 162 9.06 19.57 -14.31
CA GLU A 162 8.22 20.76 -14.36
C GLU A 162 6.85 20.48 -14.99
N GLU A 163 6.69 19.33 -15.63
CA GLU A 163 5.46 18.96 -16.32
C GLU A 163 4.36 18.54 -15.35
N THR A 164 3.14 18.97 -15.65
CA THR A 164 1.93 18.61 -14.92
C THR A 164 1.18 17.56 -15.72
N MET A 165 0.89 16.41 -15.09
CA MET A 165 0.24 15.27 -15.71
C MET A 165 -1.18 15.09 -15.19
N PRO A 166 -2.19 14.79 -16.05
CA PRO A 166 -3.53 14.50 -15.61
C PRO A 166 -3.62 13.14 -14.91
N SER A 167 -4.44 13.08 -13.88
CA SER A 167 -4.80 11.84 -13.17
C SER A 167 -6.28 11.84 -12.83
N GLN A 168 -6.91 10.66 -12.88
CA GLN A 168 -8.30 10.45 -12.50
C GLN A 168 -8.41 9.24 -11.59
N LEU A 169 -9.00 9.44 -10.41
CA LEU A 169 -9.35 8.37 -9.49
C LEU A 169 -10.86 8.11 -9.56
N THR A 170 -11.25 6.86 -9.80
CA THR A 170 -12.61 6.39 -9.53
C THR A 170 -12.58 5.42 -8.36
N MET A 171 -13.26 5.75 -7.27
CA MET A 171 -13.36 4.96 -6.05
C MET A 171 -14.77 4.45 -5.85
N ARG A 172 -14.93 3.15 -5.48
CA ARG A 172 -16.24 2.53 -5.24
C ARG A 172 -16.21 1.64 -4.01
N ALA A 173 -16.96 2.01 -2.98
CA ALA A 173 -17.15 1.18 -1.80
C ALA A 173 -18.02 -0.04 -2.13
N LYS A 174 -17.54 -1.24 -1.80
CA LYS A 174 -18.19 -2.51 -2.15
C LYS A 174 -19.05 -3.02 -1.00
N ARG A 175 -18.43 -3.44 0.09
CA ARG A 175 -19.10 -4.07 1.22
C ARG A 175 -18.20 -4.09 2.46
N TRP A 176 -18.80 -4.30 3.61
CA TRP A 176 -18.09 -4.63 4.83
C TRP A 176 -17.70 -6.12 4.85
N GLU A 177 -16.50 -6.39 5.29
CA GLU A 177 -15.96 -7.75 5.41
C GLU A 177 -15.25 -7.91 6.77
N SER A 178 -15.40 -9.09 7.38
CA SER A 178 -14.48 -9.54 8.43
C SER A 178 -13.30 -10.19 7.75
N ILE A 179 -12.13 -9.58 7.87
CA ILE A 179 -10.91 -10.06 7.23
C ILE A 179 -9.86 -10.42 8.28
N ALA A 180 -9.19 -11.56 8.07
CA ALA A 180 -8.05 -11.98 8.87
C ALA A 180 -6.76 -11.69 8.11
N VAL A 181 -5.84 -11.01 8.78
CA VAL A 181 -4.46 -10.76 8.36
C VAL A 181 -3.52 -11.14 9.50
N PRO A 182 -2.19 -11.22 9.32
CA PRO A 182 -1.28 -11.59 10.40
C PRO A 182 -1.42 -10.74 11.68
N ALA A 183 -1.76 -9.44 11.55
CA ALA A 183 -2.00 -8.54 12.69
C ALA A 183 -3.29 -8.84 13.48
N GLY A 184 -4.15 -9.72 12.98
CA GLY A 184 -5.43 -10.06 13.64
C GLY A 184 -6.62 -10.06 12.70
N ARG A 185 -7.82 -9.97 13.29
CA ARG A 185 -9.09 -9.92 12.57
C ARG A 185 -9.68 -8.52 12.67
N PHE A 186 -10.11 -7.98 11.52
CA PHE A 186 -10.62 -6.62 11.40
C PHE A 186 -11.98 -6.59 10.70
N THR A 187 -12.80 -5.62 11.08
CA THR A 187 -13.97 -5.22 10.29
C THR A 187 -13.54 -4.13 9.32
N ALA A 188 -13.47 -4.48 8.04
CA ALA A 188 -12.96 -3.58 7.01
C ALA A 188 -14.01 -3.29 5.93
N LEU A 189 -14.05 -2.04 5.46
CA LEU A 189 -14.78 -1.67 4.26
C LEU A 189 -13.90 -1.96 3.05
N ARG A 190 -14.31 -2.92 2.22
CA ARG A 190 -13.66 -3.15 0.94
C ARG A 190 -14.12 -2.10 -0.05
N TYR A 191 -13.18 -1.43 -0.69
CA TYR A 191 -13.43 -0.54 -1.82
C TYR A 191 -12.46 -0.81 -2.95
N TYR A 192 -12.84 -0.37 -4.13
CA TYR A 192 -12.12 -0.59 -5.36
C TYR A 192 -11.76 0.75 -5.98
N ASN A 193 -10.50 0.91 -6.36
CA ASN A 193 -9.98 2.05 -7.08
C ASN A 193 -9.66 1.69 -8.52
N VAL A 194 -9.98 2.60 -9.43
CA VAL A 194 -9.39 2.67 -10.77
C VAL A 194 -8.69 4.01 -10.85
N ILE A 195 -7.41 3.99 -11.10
CA ILE A 195 -6.58 5.17 -11.23
C ILE A 195 -6.06 5.20 -12.67
N ASP A 196 -6.47 6.20 -13.40
CA ASP A 196 -5.99 6.50 -14.75
C ASP A 196 -5.05 7.70 -14.63
N PHE A 197 -3.82 7.56 -15.07
CA PHE A 197 -2.85 8.63 -15.04
C PHE A 197 -1.93 8.56 -16.26
N ARG A 198 -1.50 9.73 -16.70
CA ARG A 198 -0.49 9.84 -17.73
C ARG A 198 0.87 9.99 -17.08
N PHE A 199 1.83 9.35 -17.68
CA PHE A 199 3.18 9.32 -17.20
C PHE A 199 4.11 9.57 -18.38
N ARG A 200 5.01 10.53 -18.25
CA ARG A 200 6.01 10.84 -19.26
C ARG A 200 7.38 10.59 -18.67
N ASN A 201 8.08 9.62 -19.19
CA ASN A 201 9.50 9.50 -18.95
C ASN A 201 10.22 9.40 -20.31
N ALA A 202 11.55 9.51 -20.28
CA ALA A 202 12.40 9.35 -21.48
C ALA A 202 12.26 7.97 -22.15
N SER A 203 11.54 7.02 -21.55
CA SER A 203 11.36 5.65 -21.98
C SER A 203 9.92 5.29 -22.41
N GLU A 204 9.06 6.30 -22.75
CA GLU A 204 7.93 6.00 -23.65
C GLU A 204 6.57 5.64 -23.03
N ARG A 205 6.39 5.70 -21.72
CA ARG A 205 5.07 5.47 -21.10
C ARG A 205 4.19 6.70 -21.23
N THR A 206 3.03 6.58 -21.88
CA THR A 206 2.10 7.71 -22.05
C THR A 206 0.85 7.60 -21.20
N ALA A 207 0.40 6.39 -20.87
CA ALA A 207 -0.78 6.18 -20.05
C ALA A 207 -0.62 4.93 -19.20
N ALA A 208 -1.16 4.98 -17.98
CA ALA A 208 -1.22 3.84 -17.09
C ALA A 208 -2.58 3.77 -16.41
N ILE A 209 -3.07 2.55 -16.21
CA ILE A 209 -4.28 2.29 -15.46
C ILE A 209 -3.90 1.33 -14.34
N ARG A 210 -4.17 1.73 -13.09
CA ARG A 210 -4.01 0.88 -11.92
C ARG A 210 -5.35 0.57 -11.30
N GLN A 211 -5.51 -0.67 -10.91
CA GLN A 211 -6.68 -1.17 -10.20
C GLN A 211 -6.25 -1.66 -8.83
N GLU A 212 -7.00 -1.27 -7.81
CA GLU A 212 -6.72 -1.65 -6.45
C GLU A 212 -7.97 -2.14 -5.74
N ASP A 213 -7.84 -3.23 -5.01
CA ASP A 213 -8.79 -3.65 -4.00
C ASP A 213 -8.18 -3.35 -2.63
N ILE A 214 -8.89 -2.58 -1.81
CA ILE A 214 -8.39 -2.09 -0.53
C ILE A 214 -9.40 -2.43 0.58
N TRP A 215 -8.91 -2.98 1.68
CA TRP A 215 -9.68 -3.26 2.90
C TRP A 215 -9.29 -2.26 3.97
N PHE A 216 -10.11 -1.24 4.14
CA PHE A 216 -9.90 -0.15 5.09
C PHE A 216 -10.55 -0.47 6.43
N ALA A 217 -9.78 -0.43 7.51
CA ALA A 217 -10.26 -0.62 8.88
C ALA A 217 -10.27 0.72 9.62
N PRO A 218 -11.45 1.30 9.88
CA PRO A 218 -11.57 2.59 10.56
C PRO A 218 -10.91 2.62 11.94
N GLU A 219 -10.94 1.50 12.66
CA GLU A 219 -10.39 1.36 14.01
C GLU A 219 -8.87 1.58 14.09
N ILE A 220 -8.14 1.34 12.99
CA ILE A 220 -6.71 1.63 12.89
C ILE A 220 -6.41 2.86 12.03
N GLY A 221 -7.44 3.46 11.40
CA GLY A 221 -7.31 4.62 10.54
C GLY A 221 -6.54 4.36 9.22
N ARG A 222 -6.40 3.09 8.83
CA ARG A 222 -5.65 2.70 7.64
C ARG A 222 -6.17 1.39 7.04
N TRP A 223 -5.65 1.00 5.87
CA TRP A 223 -5.96 -0.29 5.26
C TRP A 223 -5.22 -1.43 5.98
N VAL A 224 -5.84 -2.60 6.03
CA VAL A 224 -5.27 -3.85 6.59
C VAL A 224 -4.80 -4.79 5.50
N LYS A 225 -5.37 -4.64 4.30
CA LYS A 225 -4.99 -5.38 3.10
C LYS A 225 -5.16 -4.49 1.88
N ARG A 226 -4.25 -4.61 0.93
CA ARG A 226 -4.30 -3.93 -0.37
C ARG A 226 -3.81 -4.89 -1.44
N GLU A 227 -4.49 -4.95 -2.56
CA GLU A 227 -4.07 -5.66 -3.76
C GLU A 227 -4.02 -4.66 -4.90
N SER A 228 -2.93 -4.63 -5.64
CA SER A 228 -2.70 -3.71 -6.74
C SER A 228 -2.26 -4.46 -7.98
N ARG A 229 -2.79 -4.04 -9.11
CA ARG A 229 -2.41 -4.50 -10.45
C ARG A 229 -2.57 -3.35 -11.42
N GLY A 230 -1.72 -3.30 -12.43
CA GLY A 230 -1.81 -2.23 -13.41
C GLY A 230 -1.34 -2.67 -14.78
N ILE A 231 -1.64 -1.82 -15.71
CA ILE A 231 -1.11 -1.83 -17.07
C ILE A 231 -0.68 -0.42 -17.43
N PHE A 232 0.37 -0.29 -18.18
CA PHE A 232 0.72 0.96 -18.84
C PHE A 232 0.89 0.69 -20.34
N ARG A 233 0.66 1.74 -21.12
CA ARG A 233 0.83 1.68 -22.57
C ARG A 233 2.14 2.33 -22.95
N GLU A 234 2.93 1.64 -23.75
CA GLU A 234 4.09 2.21 -24.39
C GLU A 234 3.67 3.00 -25.64
N ASP A 235 4.49 3.98 -26.07
CA ASP A 235 4.22 4.81 -27.25
C ASP A 235 4.07 4.01 -28.54
N VAL A 236 4.65 2.83 -28.59
CA VAL A 236 4.54 1.87 -29.71
C VAL A 236 3.22 1.07 -29.71
N GLY A 237 2.32 1.34 -28.75
CA GLY A 237 0.97 0.76 -28.73
C GLY A 237 0.83 -0.60 -28.04
N TYR A 238 1.86 -1.07 -27.35
CA TYR A 238 1.80 -2.30 -26.57
C TYR A 238 1.39 -2.01 -25.11
N ASP A 239 0.49 -2.84 -24.58
CA ASP A 239 0.14 -2.82 -23.17
C ASP A 239 1.12 -3.69 -22.37
N VAL A 240 1.83 -3.09 -21.42
CA VAL A 240 2.74 -3.77 -20.51
C VAL A 240 2.12 -3.88 -19.13
N LYS A 241 2.12 -5.08 -18.55
CA LYS A 241 1.59 -5.28 -17.19
C LYS A 241 2.58 -4.75 -16.15
N GLU A 242 2.07 -3.95 -15.21
CA GLU A 242 2.81 -3.64 -14.00
C GLU A 242 2.94 -4.89 -13.11
N SER A 243 3.97 -4.92 -12.28
CA SER A 243 4.07 -5.92 -11.22
C SER A 243 2.86 -5.83 -10.31
N SER A 244 2.24 -6.97 -10.03
CA SER A 244 1.08 -7.05 -9.17
C SER A 244 1.51 -7.42 -7.75
N TYR A 245 1.01 -6.69 -6.77
CA TYR A 245 1.40 -6.87 -5.37
C TYR A 245 0.19 -6.99 -4.47
N ARG A 246 0.40 -7.67 -3.34
CA ARG A 246 -0.52 -7.74 -2.21
C ARG A 246 0.22 -7.33 -0.95
N TRP A 247 -0.36 -6.41 -0.19
CA TRP A 247 0.11 -6.03 1.13
C TRP A 247 -0.85 -6.56 2.18
N GLU A 248 -0.32 -7.09 3.27
CA GLU A 248 -1.07 -7.56 4.43
C GLU A 248 -0.45 -7.00 5.71
N LEU A 249 -1.28 -6.46 6.60
CA LEU A 249 -0.83 -5.87 7.86
C LEU A 249 -0.25 -6.95 8.78
N LEU A 250 1.00 -6.75 9.21
CA LEU A 250 1.71 -7.62 10.15
C LEU A 250 1.53 -7.16 11.59
N SER A 251 1.57 -5.85 11.82
CA SER A 251 1.41 -5.22 13.12
C SER A 251 1.08 -3.74 12.98
N TRP A 252 0.54 -3.13 14.06
CA TRP A 252 0.27 -1.71 14.15
C TRP A 252 0.30 -1.24 15.61
N THR A 253 0.51 0.08 15.83
CA THR A 253 0.55 0.70 17.17
C THR A 253 -0.34 1.92 17.27
#